data_9f00ed57afe8cd76190bad18c8b94282
#
_entry.id   9f00ed57afe8cd76190bad18c8b94282
#
_cell.length_a   1.000
_cell.length_b   1.000
_cell.length_c   1.000
_cell.angle_alpha   90.00
_cell.angle_beta   90.00
_cell.angle_gamma   90.00
#
_symmetry.space_group_name_H-M   'P 1'
#
loop_
_entity.id
_entity.type
_entity.pdbx_description
1 polymer ?
#
loop_
_entity_poly.entity_id
_entity_poly.type
_entity_poly.pdbx_seq_one_letter_code
_entity_poly.pdbx_strand_id
1 'polypeptide(L)'
;MAIKSVNPYTLETLKTFDEITDSKLEQAIDDAHDAYLDWKKTSHEERAALLHKIAATFRSKKKELSEMITTEMGKLIGQSEYEIEYCANIFEYYAKNGAEFLADQKITTAIGEAVLTKAPIGVILAVEPWNFPFYQVARVVAPNLMIGNTIVLKHSSNVPQCAQAFQDIFTEIQAPKGLYTNLFLSSKKIEKLIENPKIQGACLTGSEKAGASLAQFAGKNIKKSVLELGGNDPFIVLEDADIDRATDLAIKGRMINNGQSCVASKRFIVLEQVADAFLEKFTKKMEALKLGDPMDKETQLGPLSSQDALDTLLDQVNTTIKQGATVVTGGKQANLKGAFMQPTILTHLKPDMLAYQEELFGPVASFYRVKNDEEAIELANATRFGLGSSIFSKDIERAKNMAKQIDSGMVFINQPTKSNESLPFGGTKRSGYGRELSALGMDEFVNKKLIHAVSETDIL
;
A
#
# COMPACT_ATOMS: atom_id res chain seq x y z
N MET A 1 22.55 0.10 -15.08
CA MET A 1 23.06 -0.73 -13.95
C MET A 1 22.19 -1.96 -13.84
N ALA A 2 22.76 -3.12 -13.50
CA ALA A 2 21.96 -4.33 -13.34
C ALA A 2 21.07 -4.25 -12.08
N ILE A 3 19.80 -4.64 -12.20
CA ILE A 3 18.84 -4.75 -11.11
C ILE A 3 19.06 -6.12 -10.45
N LYS A 4 19.24 -6.17 -9.12
CA LYS A 4 19.56 -7.39 -8.41
C LYS A 4 18.49 -7.77 -7.41
N SER A 5 18.09 -9.03 -7.43
CA SER A 5 17.34 -9.67 -6.37
C SER A 5 18.32 -10.25 -5.34
N VAL A 6 18.14 -9.91 -4.07
CA VAL A 6 19.00 -10.37 -2.97
C VAL A 6 18.12 -10.90 -1.85
N ASN A 7 18.44 -12.10 -1.33
CA ASN A 7 17.73 -12.64 -0.19
C ASN A 7 18.18 -11.92 1.11
N PRO A 8 17.29 -11.20 1.82
CA PRO A 8 17.69 -10.45 3.01
C PRO A 8 17.99 -11.31 4.24
N TYR A 9 17.64 -12.60 4.20
CA TYR A 9 17.97 -13.58 5.23
C TYR A 9 19.38 -14.15 5.05
N THR A 10 19.72 -14.58 3.80
CA THR A 10 21.04 -15.18 3.52
C THR A 10 22.08 -14.19 3.03
N LEU A 11 21.63 -12.99 2.55
CA LEU A 11 22.42 -11.94 1.89
C LEU A 11 23.01 -12.37 0.52
N GLU A 12 22.49 -13.43 -0.06
CA GLU A 12 22.92 -13.96 -1.36
C GLU A 12 22.16 -13.31 -2.51
N THR A 13 22.86 -13.03 -3.60
CA THR A 13 22.22 -12.59 -4.85
C THR A 13 21.50 -13.77 -5.49
N LEU A 14 20.19 -13.68 -5.65
CA LEU A 14 19.35 -14.72 -6.24
C LEU A 14 19.35 -14.65 -7.77
N LYS A 15 19.17 -13.45 -8.32
CA LYS A 15 19.06 -13.22 -9.77
C LYS A 15 19.41 -11.79 -10.13
N THR A 16 19.83 -11.58 -11.36
CA THR A 16 20.16 -10.27 -11.94
C THR A 16 19.32 -10.03 -13.19
N PHE A 17 18.84 -8.81 -13.37
CA PHE A 17 18.03 -8.37 -14.50
C PHE A 17 18.67 -7.16 -15.16
N ASP A 18 18.59 -7.11 -16.50
CA ASP A 18 19.08 -5.98 -17.26
C ASP A 18 18.02 -4.86 -17.32
N GLU A 19 18.49 -3.63 -17.30
CA GLU A 19 17.63 -2.47 -17.53
C GLU A 19 17.17 -2.44 -19.00
N ILE A 20 15.89 -2.10 -19.22
CA ILE A 20 15.32 -1.98 -20.55
C ILE A 20 16.01 -0.87 -21.37
N THR A 21 16.31 -1.13 -22.63
CA THR A 21 16.84 -0.12 -23.56
C THR A 21 15.77 0.92 -23.92
N ASP A 22 16.18 2.12 -24.32
CA ASP A 22 15.23 3.18 -24.68
C ASP A 22 14.32 2.78 -25.85
N SER A 23 14.84 2.08 -26.86
CA SER A 23 14.05 1.58 -27.98
C SER A 23 12.98 0.57 -27.53
N LYS A 24 13.34 -0.39 -26.66
CA LYS A 24 12.37 -1.35 -26.09
C LYS A 24 11.36 -0.67 -25.19
N LEU A 25 11.75 0.39 -24.47
CA LEU A 25 10.86 1.18 -23.65
C LEU A 25 9.80 1.90 -24.47
N GLU A 26 10.20 2.54 -25.57
CA GLU A 26 9.28 3.19 -26.50
C GLU A 26 8.32 2.18 -27.12
N GLN A 27 8.83 1.03 -27.57
CA GLN A 27 8.00 -0.05 -28.09
C GLN A 27 6.99 -0.58 -27.06
N ALA A 28 7.38 -0.70 -25.79
CA ALA A 28 6.49 -1.15 -24.72
C ALA A 28 5.34 -0.16 -24.46
N ILE A 29 5.60 1.14 -24.57
CA ILE A 29 4.56 2.17 -24.45
C ILE A 29 3.64 2.14 -25.67
N ASP A 30 4.18 1.92 -26.87
CA ASP A 30 3.41 1.80 -28.10
C ASP A 30 2.50 0.58 -28.03
N ASP A 31 3.03 -0.58 -27.65
CA ASP A 31 2.25 -1.81 -27.44
C ASP A 31 1.12 -1.60 -26.40
N ALA A 32 1.40 -0.89 -25.31
CA ALA A 32 0.39 -0.60 -24.29
C ALA A 32 -0.71 0.35 -24.79
N HIS A 33 -0.35 1.32 -25.63
CA HIS A 33 -1.31 2.23 -26.23
C HIS A 33 -2.19 1.52 -27.28
N ASP A 34 -1.60 0.69 -28.12
CA ASP A 34 -2.34 -0.06 -29.11
C ASP A 34 -3.29 -1.07 -28.44
N ALA A 35 -2.84 -1.75 -27.40
CA ALA A 35 -3.68 -2.59 -26.58
C ALA A 35 -4.85 -1.80 -25.96
N TYR A 36 -4.61 -0.58 -25.48
CA TYR A 36 -5.68 0.29 -24.96
C TYR A 36 -6.74 0.60 -26.02
N LEU A 37 -6.33 0.89 -27.27
CA LEU A 37 -7.28 1.23 -28.33
C LEU A 37 -8.25 0.08 -28.65
N ASP A 38 -7.82 -1.16 -28.46
CA ASP A 38 -8.66 -2.33 -28.62
C ASP A 38 -9.39 -2.71 -27.32
N TRP A 39 -8.71 -2.70 -26.17
CA TRP A 39 -9.25 -3.08 -24.88
C TRP A 39 -10.42 -2.20 -24.43
N LYS A 40 -10.37 -0.89 -24.70
CA LYS A 40 -11.47 0.03 -24.41
C LYS A 40 -12.78 -0.29 -25.14
N LYS A 41 -12.75 -1.08 -26.19
CA LYS A 41 -13.92 -1.49 -27.00
C LYS A 41 -14.56 -2.79 -26.49
N THR A 42 -13.85 -3.54 -25.62
CA THR A 42 -14.36 -4.81 -25.07
C THR A 42 -15.53 -4.57 -24.11
N SER A 43 -16.37 -5.56 -23.97
CA SER A 43 -17.47 -5.54 -23.00
C SER A 43 -16.97 -5.69 -21.55
N HIS A 44 -17.82 -5.36 -20.60
CA HIS A 44 -17.51 -5.55 -19.19
C HIS A 44 -17.36 -7.05 -18.84
N GLU A 45 -18.12 -7.93 -19.52
CA GLU A 45 -18.07 -9.39 -19.37
C GLU A 45 -16.72 -9.93 -19.86
N GLU A 46 -16.20 -9.46 -20.99
CA GLU A 46 -14.89 -9.87 -21.52
C GLU A 46 -13.77 -9.45 -20.55
N ARG A 47 -13.84 -8.24 -19.99
CA ARG A 47 -12.88 -7.75 -18.98
C ARG A 47 -12.97 -8.55 -17.70
N ALA A 48 -14.19 -8.82 -17.19
CA ALA A 48 -14.40 -9.63 -16.00
C ALA A 48 -13.86 -11.06 -16.21
N ALA A 49 -14.06 -11.66 -17.38
CA ALA A 49 -13.54 -12.99 -17.70
C ALA A 49 -12.00 -13.05 -17.65
N LEU A 50 -11.29 -11.98 -18.11
CA LEU A 50 -9.84 -11.89 -17.97
C LEU A 50 -9.43 -11.80 -16.49
N LEU A 51 -10.11 -10.95 -15.70
CA LEU A 51 -9.82 -10.79 -14.27
C LEU A 51 -10.00 -12.12 -13.51
N HIS A 52 -11.04 -12.90 -13.82
CA HIS A 52 -11.22 -14.24 -13.26
C HIS A 52 -10.09 -15.21 -13.62
N LYS A 53 -9.58 -15.17 -14.85
CA LYS A 53 -8.41 -15.98 -15.26
C LYS A 53 -7.16 -15.59 -14.47
N ILE A 54 -6.91 -14.28 -14.28
CA ILE A 54 -5.80 -13.79 -13.47
C ILE A 54 -5.93 -14.29 -12.03
N ALA A 55 -7.11 -14.17 -11.41
CA ALA A 55 -7.37 -14.64 -10.05
C ALA A 55 -7.12 -16.16 -9.90
N ALA A 56 -7.60 -16.95 -10.85
CA ALA A 56 -7.38 -18.40 -10.87
C ALA A 56 -5.88 -18.75 -10.97
N THR A 57 -5.11 -18.00 -11.78
CA THR A 57 -3.67 -18.21 -11.94
C THR A 57 -2.91 -17.84 -10.66
N PHE A 58 -3.27 -16.76 -9.97
CA PHE A 58 -2.71 -16.46 -8.64
C PHE A 58 -2.88 -17.63 -7.66
N ARG A 59 -4.08 -18.22 -7.60
CA ARG A 59 -4.35 -19.35 -6.71
C ARG A 59 -3.58 -20.60 -7.10
N SER A 60 -3.52 -20.93 -8.40
CA SER A 60 -2.79 -22.11 -8.89
C SER A 60 -1.28 -22.01 -8.62
N LYS A 61 -0.72 -20.80 -8.65
CA LYS A 61 0.70 -20.52 -8.40
C LYS A 61 1.00 -20.07 -6.96
N LYS A 62 0.02 -20.15 -6.05
CA LYS A 62 0.13 -19.58 -4.69
C LYS A 62 1.43 -19.97 -3.99
N LYS A 63 1.81 -21.24 -4.01
CA LYS A 63 3.03 -21.73 -3.36
C LYS A 63 4.27 -21.06 -3.97
N GLU A 64 4.44 -21.13 -5.28
CA GLU A 64 5.59 -20.58 -6.02
C GLU A 64 5.77 -19.08 -5.75
N LEU A 65 4.67 -18.31 -5.91
CA LEU A 65 4.69 -16.86 -5.74
C LEU A 65 4.94 -16.44 -4.28
N SER A 66 4.41 -17.19 -3.32
CA SER A 66 4.62 -16.93 -1.89
C SER A 66 6.06 -17.18 -1.47
N GLU A 67 6.66 -18.28 -1.91
CA GLU A 67 8.08 -18.58 -1.69
C GLU A 67 8.97 -17.49 -2.31
N MET A 68 8.61 -16.98 -3.49
CA MET A 68 9.33 -15.87 -4.15
C MET A 68 9.28 -14.59 -3.32
N ILE A 69 8.11 -14.17 -2.81
CA ILE A 69 7.99 -13.01 -1.92
C ILE A 69 8.90 -13.17 -0.71
N THR A 70 8.78 -14.32 -0.04
CA THR A 70 9.53 -14.61 1.19
C THR A 70 11.04 -14.55 0.98
N THR A 71 11.53 -15.15 -0.10
CA THR A 71 12.96 -15.17 -0.39
C THR A 71 13.50 -13.83 -0.90
N GLU A 72 12.69 -13.03 -1.58
CA GLU A 72 13.13 -11.77 -2.20
C GLU A 72 13.07 -10.57 -1.26
N MET A 73 12.12 -10.55 -0.29
CA MET A 73 11.98 -9.40 0.62
C MET A 73 11.83 -9.76 2.12
N GLY A 74 11.94 -11.03 2.50
CA GLY A 74 11.99 -11.44 3.91
C GLY A 74 10.64 -11.52 4.62
N LYS A 75 9.51 -11.42 3.92
CA LYS A 75 8.17 -11.59 4.49
C LYS A 75 7.97 -13.02 4.98
N LEU A 76 7.31 -13.20 6.12
CA LEU A 76 6.98 -14.52 6.64
C LEU A 76 6.11 -15.29 5.64
N ILE A 77 6.42 -16.58 5.43
CA ILE A 77 5.75 -17.39 4.41
C ILE A 77 4.22 -17.39 4.52
N GLY A 78 3.67 -17.47 5.73
CA GLY A 78 2.23 -17.41 5.95
C GLY A 78 1.61 -16.06 5.55
N GLN A 79 2.35 -14.95 5.69
CA GLN A 79 1.90 -13.63 5.23
C GLN A 79 2.04 -13.49 3.71
N SER A 80 3.03 -14.13 3.10
CA SER A 80 3.18 -14.20 1.63
C SER A 80 2.05 -15.01 1.00
N GLU A 81 1.68 -16.15 1.58
CA GLU A 81 0.53 -16.95 1.16
C GLU A 81 -0.80 -16.17 1.22
N TYR A 82 -0.96 -15.35 2.28
CA TYR A 82 -2.11 -14.47 2.42
C TYR A 82 -2.11 -13.37 1.35
N GLU A 83 -0.96 -12.76 1.05
CA GLU A 83 -0.85 -11.72 0.03
C GLU A 83 -1.28 -12.23 -1.35
N ILE A 84 -0.84 -13.42 -1.76
CA ILE A 84 -1.21 -14.00 -3.06
C ILE A 84 -2.71 -14.30 -3.12
N GLU A 85 -3.30 -14.87 -2.07
CA GLU A 85 -4.74 -15.08 -2.00
C GLU A 85 -5.52 -13.77 -2.08
N TYR A 86 -5.01 -12.75 -1.39
CA TYR A 86 -5.63 -11.43 -1.39
C TYR A 86 -5.57 -10.76 -2.76
N CYS A 87 -4.48 -10.94 -3.52
CA CYS A 87 -4.44 -10.52 -4.92
C CYS A 87 -5.56 -11.16 -5.75
N ALA A 88 -5.75 -12.47 -5.64
CA ALA A 88 -6.84 -13.18 -6.33
C ALA A 88 -8.21 -12.60 -5.96
N ASN A 89 -8.44 -12.33 -4.67
CA ASN A 89 -9.70 -11.75 -4.19
C ASN A 89 -9.96 -10.35 -4.76
N ILE A 90 -8.93 -9.51 -4.91
CA ILE A 90 -9.05 -8.18 -5.53
C ILE A 90 -9.50 -8.30 -6.99
N PHE A 91 -8.87 -9.19 -7.77
CA PHE A 91 -9.28 -9.41 -9.16
C PHE A 91 -10.71 -9.93 -9.26
N GLU A 92 -11.12 -10.88 -8.43
CA GLU A 92 -12.50 -11.38 -8.39
C GLU A 92 -13.50 -10.31 -7.96
N TYR A 93 -13.14 -9.47 -6.99
CA TYR A 93 -14.00 -8.38 -6.53
C TYR A 93 -14.34 -7.43 -7.68
N TYR A 94 -13.34 -6.99 -8.45
CA TYR A 94 -13.59 -6.11 -9.59
C TYR A 94 -14.23 -6.82 -10.78
N ALA A 95 -13.94 -8.08 -11.01
CA ALA A 95 -14.65 -8.90 -12.01
C ALA A 95 -16.15 -8.97 -11.72
N LYS A 96 -16.51 -9.16 -10.45
CA LYS A 96 -17.90 -9.28 -10.00
C LYS A 96 -18.66 -7.96 -9.97
N ASN A 97 -18.03 -6.89 -9.49
CA ASN A 97 -18.74 -5.64 -9.16
C ASN A 97 -18.43 -4.50 -10.14
N GLY A 98 -17.41 -4.64 -10.99
CA GLY A 98 -16.89 -3.54 -11.81
C GLY A 98 -17.88 -3.01 -12.82
N ALA A 99 -18.73 -3.85 -13.39
CA ALA A 99 -19.79 -3.40 -14.32
C ALA A 99 -20.79 -2.46 -13.61
N GLU A 100 -21.18 -2.77 -12.37
CA GLU A 100 -22.06 -1.93 -11.56
C GLU A 100 -21.38 -0.60 -11.23
N PHE A 101 -20.09 -0.61 -10.84
CA PHE A 101 -19.35 0.61 -10.54
C PHE A 101 -19.15 1.52 -11.75
N LEU A 102 -19.18 0.97 -12.96
CA LEU A 102 -19.07 1.69 -14.23
C LEU A 102 -20.42 2.07 -14.85
N ALA A 103 -21.52 1.65 -14.25
CA ALA A 103 -22.85 1.93 -14.77
C ALA A 103 -23.10 3.44 -14.94
N ASP A 104 -23.82 3.78 -15.98
CA ASP A 104 -24.21 5.14 -16.28
C ASP A 104 -25.11 5.72 -15.18
N GLN A 105 -24.81 6.92 -14.73
CA GLN A 105 -25.57 7.66 -13.72
C GLN A 105 -26.47 8.68 -14.39
N LYS A 106 -27.80 8.47 -14.31
CA LYS A 106 -28.78 9.46 -14.77
C LYS A 106 -28.77 10.67 -13.85
N ILE A 107 -28.80 11.86 -14.45
CA ILE A 107 -28.88 13.15 -13.77
C ILE A 107 -30.20 13.80 -14.15
N THR A 108 -30.99 14.16 -13.13
CA THR A 108 -32.25 14.87 -13.35
C THR A 108 -31.96 16.30 -13.78
N THR A 109 -32.56 16.74 -14.90
CA THR A 109 -32.46 18.09 -15.45
C THR A 109 -33.87 18.67 -15.69
N ALA A 110 -33.95 19.99 -15.86
CA ALA A 110 -35.21 20.66 -16.17
C ALA A 110 -35.68 20.35 -17.60
N ILE A 111 -34.76 20.12 -18.53
CA ILE A 111 -35.02 19.80 -19.94
C ILE A 111 -34.07 18.71 -20.42
N GLY A 112 -34.55 17.82 -21.27
CA GLY A 112 -33.78 16.77 -21.89
C GLY A 112 -33.34 15.67 -20.91
N GLU A 113 -32.46 14.80 -21.38
CA GLU A 113 -31.85 13.69 -20.62
C GLU A 113 -30.36 13.94 -20.42
N ALA A 114 -29.89 13.77 -19.17
CA ALA A 114 -28.47 13.86 -18.86
C ALA A 114 -27.96 12.58 -18.22
N VAL A 115 -26.79 12.14 -18.69
CA VAL A 115 -26.13 10.93 -18.21
C VAL A 115 -24.65 11.21 -17.95
N LEU A 116 -24.16 10.79 -16.78
CA LEU A 116 -22.74 10.75 -16.49
C LEU A 116 -22.23 9.34 -16.77
N THR A 117 -21.37 9.17 -17.77
CA THR A 117 -20.74 7.90 -18.13
C THR A 117 -19.26 7.90 -17.74
N LYS A 118 -18.72 6.72 -17.41
CA LYS A 118 -17.31 6.53 -17.04
C LYS A 118 -16.57 5.83 -18.18
N ALA A 119 -15.62 6.53 -18.79
CA ALA A 119 -14.80 6.00 -19.88
C ALA A 119 -13.32 5.87 -19.48
N PRO A 120 -12.59 4.84 -19.98
CA PRO A 120 -11.16 4.72 -19.75
C PRO A 120 -10.39 5.90 -20.35
N ILE A 121 -9.23 6.23 -19.77
CA ILE A 121 -8.44 7.39 -20.21
C ILE A 121 -7.18 6.99 -21.02
N GLY A 122 -6.66 5.75 -20.88
CA GLY A 122 -5.49 5.33 -21.63
C GLY A 122 -4.51 4.46 -20.87
N VAL A 123 -3.23 4.64 -21.15
CA VAL A 123 -2.15 3.96 -20.47
C VAL A 123 -1.86 4.64 -19.13
N ILE A 124 -1.82 3.87 -18.05
CA ILE A 124 -1.50 4.34 -16.71
C ILE A 124 -0.10 3.86 -16.33
N LEU A 125 0.75 4.78 -15.88
CA LEU A 125 2.03 4.46 -15.28
C LEU A 125 1.84 4.13 -13.80
N ALA A 126 2.16 2.91 -13.38
CA ALA A 126 2.22 2.50 -11.99
C ALA A 126 3.66 2.45 -11.49
N VAL A 127 3.93 2.99 -10.31
CA VAL A 127 5.23 2.94 -9.61
C VAL A 127 5.02 2.33 -8.25
N GLU A 128 5.44 1.06 -8.08
CA GLU A 128 5.05 0.28 -6.92
C GLU A 128 6.24 -0.16 -6.05
N PRO A 129 6.06 -0.24 -4.72
CA PRO A 129 7.11 -0.55 -3.76
C PRO A 129 7.26 -2.05 -3.55
N TRP A 130 8.27 -2.41 -2.77
CA TRP A 130 8.70 -3.77 -2.49
C TRP A 130 7.96 -4.48 -1.34
N ASN A 131 7.26 -3.74 -0.48
CA ASN A 131 6.79 -4.29 0.79
C ASN A 131 5.60 -5.26 0.68
N PHE A 132 4.77 -5.11 -0.35
CA PHE A 132 3.74 -6.06 -0.76
C PHE A 132 3.79 -6.19 -2.29
N PRO A 133 4.77 -6.96 -2.82
CA PRO A 133 5.17 -6.86 -4.22
C PRO A 133 4.11 -7.30 -5.23
N PHE A 134 3.16 -8.12 -4.83
CA PHE A 134 2.02 -8.49 -5.68
C PHE A 134 0.77 -7.66 -5.36
N TYR A 135 0.49 -7.45 -4.07
CA TYR A 135 -0.73 -6.73 -3.65
C TYR A 135 -0.76 -5.29 -4.14
N GLN A 136 0.35 -4.54 -4.02
CA GLN A 136 0.40 -3.16 -4.47
C GLN A 136 0.12 -3.06 -5.98
N VAL A 137 0.66 -3.99 -6.77
CA VAL A 137 0.41 -4.05 -8.22
C VAL A 137 -1.04 -4.46 -8.51
N ALA A 138 -1.56 -5.51 -7.86
CA ALA A 138 -2.93 -5.99 -8.07
C ALA A 138 -3.97 -4.91 -7.77
N ARG A 139 -3.74 -4.09 -6.73
CA ARG A 139 -4.60 -2.98 -6.30
C ARG A 139 -4.80 -1.92 -7.39
N VAL A 140 -3.77 -1.68 -8.19
CA VAL A 140 -3.82 -0.75 -9.33
C VAL A 140 -4.30 -1.43 -10.60
N VAL A 141 -3.79 -2.64 -10.89
CA VAL A 141 -4.04 -3.33 -12.17
C VAL A 141 -5.49 -3.76 -12.31
N ALA A 142 -6.06 -4.38 -11.27
CA ALA A 142 -7.41 -4.96 -11.36
C ALA A 142 -8.50 -3.93 -11.71
N PRO A 143 -8.65 -2.79 -10.99
CA PRO A 143 -9.64 -1.79 -11.35
C PRO A 143 -9.37 -1.15 -12.71
N ASN A 144 -8.11 -0.87 -13.05
CA ASN A 144 -7.79 -0.22 -14.31
C ASN A 144 -8.07 -1.10 -15.53
N LEU A 145 -7.78 -2.40 -15.48
CA LEU A 145 -8.17 -3.33 -16.54
C LEU A 145 -9.69 -3.43 -16.66
N MET A 146 -10.42 -3.45 -15.54
CA MET A 146 -11.88 -3.47 -15.55
C MET A 146 -12.48 -2.20 -16.16
N ILE A 147 -11.89 -1.03 -15.91
CA ILE A 147 -12.25 0.25 -16.55
C ILE A 147 -12.02 0.20 -18.06
N GLY A 148 -10.98 -0.49 -18.52
CA GLY A 148 -10.53 -0.53 -19.92
C GLY A 148 -9.25 0.24 -20.19
N ASN A 149 -8.51 0.64 -19.14
CA ASN A 149 -7.15 1.18 -19.20
C ASN A 149 -6.13 0.06 -19.38
N THR A 150 -4.90 0.42 -19.75
CA THR A 150 -3.73 -0.47 -19.77
C THR A 150 -2.67 0.04 -18.81
N ILE A 151 -1.76 -0.83 -18.37
CA ILE A 151 -0.78 -0.51 -17.33
C ILE A 151 0.64 -0.74 -17.82
N VAL A 152 1.51 0.25 -17.59
CA VAL A 152 2.97 0.06 -17.62
C VAL A 152 3.47 0.22 -16.18
N LEU A 153 4.20 -0.78 -15.68
CA LEU A 153 4.68 -0.83 -14.29
C LEU A 153 6.18 -0.55 -14.22
N LYS A 154 6.56 0.35 -13.33
CA LYS A 154 7.91 0.41 -12.75
C LYS A 154 7.86 -0.09 -11.33
N HIS A 155 8.29 -1.33 -11.11
CA HIS A 155 8.37 -1.90 -9.75
C HIS A 155 9.66 -1.47 -9.04
N SER A 156 9.69 -1.65 -7.70
CA SER A 156 10.91 -1.46 -6.92
C SER A 156 12.04 -2.42 -7.39
N SER A 157 13.27 -1.90 -7.41
CA SER A 157 14.43 -2.63 -7.94
C SER A 157 14.93 -3.77 -7.05
N ASN A 158 14.43 -3.90 -5.82
CA ASN A 158 14.81 -4.97 -4.90
C ASN A 158 13.86 -6.20 -4.94
N VAL A 159 12.77 -6.14 -5.73
CA VAL A 159 11.84 -7.27 -5.95
C VAL A 159 11.61 -7.57 -7.42
N PRO A 160 12.67 -7.70 -8.25
CA PRO A 160 12.52 -7.86 -9.69
C PRO A 160 11.96 -9.23 -10.09
N GLN A 161 12.15 -10.28 -9.29
CA GLN A 161 11.54 -11.58 -9.57
C GLN A 161 10.03 -11.53 -9.39
N CYS A 162 9.53 -10.92 -8.31
CA CYS A 162 8.09 -10.69 -8.13
C CYS A 162 7.49 -9.86 -9.28
N ALA A 163 8.20 -8.80 -9.71
CA ALA A 163 7.78 -7.99 -10.85
C ALA A 163 7.67 -8.79 -12.15
N GLN A 164 8.65 -9.64 -12.43
CA GLN A 164 8.63 -10.52 -13.61
C GLN A 164 7.51 -11.58 -13.49
N ALA A 165 7.36 -12.20 -12.33
CA ALA A 165 6.33 -13.23 -12.12
C ALA A 165 4.91 -12.66 -12.30
N PHE A 166 4.67 -11.40 -11.94
CA PHE A 166 3.39 -10.73 -12.23
C PHE A 166 3.16 -10.60 -13.74
N GLN A 167 4.19 -10.23 -14.52
CA GLN A 167 4.12 -10.21 -15.99
C GLN A 167 3.88 -11.61 -16.57
N ASP A 168 4.52 -12.63 -16.00
CA ASP A 168 4.43 -14.01 -16.49
C ASP A 168 3.01 -14.58 -16.35
N ILE A 169 2.22 -14.13 -15.36
CA ILE A 169 0.79 -14.46 -15.25
C ILE A 169 0.03 -14.05 -16.51
N PHE A 170 0.25 -12.84 -17.04
CA PHE A 170 -0.41 -12.36 -18.25
C PHE A 170 0.01 -13.14 -19.49
N THR A 171 1.27 -13.54 -19.55
CA THR A 171 1.79 -14.37 -20.64
C THR A 171 1.17 -15.78 -20.60
N GLU A 172 1.08 -16.39 -19.42
CA GLU A 172 0.55 -17.75 -19.25
C GLU A 172 -0.93 -17.85 -19.65
N ILE A 173 -1.74 -16.85 -19.27
CA ILE A 173 -3.17 -16.83 -19.64
C ILE A 173 -3.40 -16.32 -21.06
N GLN A 174 -2.34 -16.05 -21.83
CA GLN A 174 -2.39 -15.50 -23.19
C GLN A 174 -3.23 -14.21 -23.27
N ALA A 175 -3.05 -13.32 -22.28
CA ALA A 175 -3.68 -12.01 -22.32
C ALA A 175 -3.18 -11.18 -23.51
N PRO A 176 -4.00 -10.28 -24.07
CA PRO A 176 -3.55 -9.39 -25.12
C PRO A 176 -2.25 -8.65 -24.73
N LYS A 177 -1.25 -8.68 -25.66
CA LYS A 177 0.04 -8.02 -25.46
C LYS A 177 -0.19 -6.53 -25.19
N GLY A 178 0.49 -5.98 -24.19
CA GLY A 178 0.42 -4.56 -23.84
C GLY A 178 -0.67 -4.18 -22.81
N LEU A 179 -1.56 -5.11 -22.42
CA LEU A 179 -2.52 -4.80 -21.34
C LEU A 179 -1.82 -4.48 -20.02
N TYR A 180 -0.79 -5.23 -19.71
CA TYR A 180 0.10 -5.01 -18.58
C TYR A 180 1.54 -5.24 -19.03
N THR A 181 2.45 -4.34 -18.69
CA THR A 181 3.86 -4.45 -19.05
C THR A 181 4.75 -4.03 -17.89
N ASN A 182 5.58 -4.96 -17.40
CA ASN A 182 6.61 -4.65 -16.40
C ASN A 182 7.85 -4.06 -17.08
N LEU A 183 8.32 -2.93 -16.57
CA LEU A 183 9.46 -2.18 -17.09
C LEU A 183 10.62 -2.22 -16.10
N PHE A 184 11.69 -2.95 -16.42
CA PHE A 184 12.94 -2.91 -15.65
C PHE A 184 13.72 -1.64 -15.99
N LEU A 185 13.51 -0.58 -15.18
CA LEU A 185 14.15 0.71 -15.40
C LEU A 185 14.47 1.44 -14.09
N SER A 186 15.42 2.36 -14.15
CA SER A 186 15.74 3.23 -13.02
C SER A 186 14.70 4.34 -12.84
N SER A 187 14.57 4.85 -11.61
CA SER A 187 13.67 5.97 -11.30
C SER A 187 13.98 7.25 -12.09
N LYS A 188 15.19 7.40 -12.61
CA LYS A 188 15.59 8.54 -13.44
C LYS A 188 14.82 8.66 -14.75
N LYS A 189 14.20 7.57 -15.23
CA LYS A 189 13.42 7.56 -16.47
C LYS A 189 11.93 7.88 -16.28
N ILE A 190 11.47 8.05 -15.03
CA ILE A 190 10.04 8.30 -14.72
C ILE A 190 9.54 9.61 -15.35
N GLU A 191 10.34 10.69 -15.29
CA GLU A 191 9.98 11.96 -15.93
C GLU A 191 9.72 11.78 -17.43
N LYS A 192 10.63 11.14 -18.15
CA LYS A 192 10.50 10.85 -19.59
C LYS A 192 9.23 10.01 -19.89
N LEU A 193 8.89 9.06 -19.01
CA LEU A 193 7.65 8.27 -19.17
C LEU A 193 6.41 9.16 -19.02
N ILE A 194 6.37 9.99 -18.00
CA ILE A 194 5.23 10.89 -17.75
C ILE A 194 5.09 11.95 -18.85
N GLU A 195 6.17 12.38 -19.46
CA GLU A 195 6.15 13.31 -20.61
C GLU A 195 5.55 12.68 -21.87
N ASN A 196 5.61 11.35 -22.03
CA ASN A 196 5.08 10.68 -23.20
C ASN A 196 3.55 10.89 -23.33
N PRO A 197 3.04 11.39 -24.49
CA PRO A 197 1.61 11.69 -24.66
C PRO A 197 0.69 10.48 -24.59
N LYS A 198 1.19 9.25 -24.76
CA LYS A 198 0.41 8.01 -24.63
C LYS A 198 0.13 7.64 -23.17
N ILE A 199 0.96 8.08 -22.22
CA ILE A 199 0.71 7.93 -20.78
C ILE A 199 -0.31 8.98 -20.35
N GLN A 200 -1.44 8.57 -19.80
CA GLN A 200 -2.57 9.46 -19.46
C GLN A 200 -2.76 9.71 -17.97
N GLY A 201 -2.13 8.91 -17.13
CA GLY A 201 -2.17 9.06 -15.68
C GLY A 201 -1.00 8.32 -15.04
N ALA A 202 -0.74 8.61 -13.77
CA ALA A 202 0.30 7.95 -13.00
C ALA A 202 -0.13 7.71 -11.55
N CYS A 203 0.19 6.55 -10.99
CA CYS A 203 0.05 6.29 -9.56
C CYS A 203 1.41 5.90 -8.96
N LEU A 204 1.55 6.19 -7.68
CA LEU A 204 2.74 5.78 -6.93
C LEU A 204 2.36 5.40 -5.52
N THR A 205 2.79 4.19 -5.12
CA THR A 205 2.90 3.82 -3.71
C THR A 205 4.36 3.87 -3.30
N GLY A 206 4.70 4.58 -2.22
CA GLY A 206 6.10 4.69 -1.79
C GLY A 206 6.39 5.80 -0.80
N SER A 207 7.61 6.37 -0.87
CA SER A 207 8.04 7.45 0.03
C SER A 207 7.46 8.82 -0.38
N GLU A 208 7.33 9.74 0.60
CA GLU A 208 6.94 11.14 0.35
C GLU A 208 7.77 11.80 -0.76
N LYS A 209 9.09 11.57 -0.74
CA LYS A 209 10.01 12.12 -1.74
C LYS A 209 9.70 11.63 -3.15
N ALA A 210 9.44 10.34 -3.30
CA ALA A 210 9.09 9.75 -4.59
C ALA A 210 7.72 10.24 -5.06
N GLY A 211 6.73 10.31 -4.16
CA GLY A 211 5.38 10.84 -4.45
C GLY A 211 5.41 12.29 -4.89
N ALA A 212 6.13 13.16 -4.17
CA ALA A 212 6.27 14.57 -4.54
C ALA A 212 6.92 14.74 -5.93
N SER A 213 7.93 13.93 -6.24
CA SER A 213 8.58 13.95 -7.56
C SER A 213 7.63 13.53 -8.68
N LEU A 214 6.89 12.42 -8.50
CA LEU A 214 5.92 11.94 -9.49
C LEU A 214 4.80 12.98 -9.69
N ALA A 215 4.26 13.54 -8.62
CA ALA A 215 3.21 14.57 -8.68
C ALA A 215 3.68 15.82 -9.42
N GLN A 216 4.93 16.25 -9.20
CA GLN A 216 5.54 17.37 -9.92
C GLN A 216 5.57 17.11 -11.44
N PHE A 217 6.02 15.93 -11.86
CA PHE A 217 6.07 15.56 -13.27
C PHE A 217 4.66 15.42 -13.87
N ALA A 218 3.73 14.79 -13.14
CA ALA A 218 2.35 14.65 -13.58
C ALA A 218 1.67 16.02 -13.74
N GLY A 219 1.84 16.93 -12.75
CA GLY A 219 1.29 18.29 -12.80
C GLY A 219 1.86 19.13 -13.94
N LYS A 220 3.18 19.05 -14.19
CA LYS A 220 3.84 19.71 -15.34
C LYS A 220 3.21 19.28 -16.69
N ASN A 221 2.75 18.04 -16.78
CA ASN A 221 2.17 17.46 -17.99
C ASN A 221 0.62 17.41 -17.98
N ILE A 222 -0.04 18.03 -16.99
CA ILE A 222 -1.50 18.05 -16.80
C ILE A 222 -2.10 16.64 -16.77
N LYS A 223 -1.42 15.71 -16.12
CA LYS A 223 -1.87 14.31 -15.97
C LYS A 223 -2.35 14.04 -14.56
N LYS A 224 -3.43 13.26 -14.43
CA LYS A 224 -3.94 12.85 -13.13
C LYS A 224 -2.93 11.95 -12.43
N SER A 225 -2.79 12.14 -11.10
CA SER A 225 -1.99 11.25 -10.27
C SER A 225 -2.76 10.78 -9.03
N VAL A 226 -2.39 9.60 -8.52
CA VAL A 226 -2.82 9.04 -7.25
C VAL A 226 -1.58 8.69 -6.45
N LEU A 227 -1.54 9.05 -5.18
CA LEU A 227 -0.39 8.84 -4.31
C LEU A 227 -0.81 8.13 -3.04
N GLU A 228 -0.18 7.00 -2.77
CA GLU A 228 -0.25 6.24 -1.53
C GLU A 228 1.13 6.21 -0.88
N LEU A 229 1.32 6.99 0.18
CA LEU A 229 2.65 7.25 0.74
C LEU A 229 2.78 6.69 2.16
N GLY A 230 3.82 7.12 2.88
CA GLY A 230 4.07 6.70 4.24
C GLY A 230 2.93 7.02 5.21
N GLY A 231 2.93 6.36 6.35
CA GLY A 231 1.99 6.56 7.43
C GLY A 231 2.68 6.48 8.79
N ASN A 232 2.17 7.22 9.76
CA ASN A 232 2.61 7.13 11.15
C ASN A 232 1.39 6.86 12.06
N ASP A 233 0.73 5.73 11.76
CA ASP A 233 -0.60 5.39 12.23
C ASP A 233 -0.68 5.31 13.75
N PRO A 234 -1.60 6.06 14.40
CA PRO A 234 -1.88 5.95 15.82
C PRO A 234 -2.71 4.69 16.12
N PHE A 235 -2.37 4.06 17.24
CA PHE A 235 -3.09 2.97 17.89
C PHE A 235 -3.51 3.46 19.28
N ILE A 236 -4.74 3.94 19.38
CA ILE A 236 -5.28 4.60 20.60
C ILE A 236 -5.96 3.56 21.47
N VAL A 237 -5.63 3.54 22.77
CA VAL A 237 -6.23 2.60 23.75
C VAL A 237 -6.85 3.40 24.88
N LEU A 238 -8.18 3.33 24.97
CA LEU A 238 -8.95 3.99 26.01
C LEU A 238 -8.98 3.13 27.28
N GLU A 239 -9.35 3.74 28.43
CA GLU A 239 -9.30 3.11 29.75
C GLU A 239 -10.26 1.92 29.90
N ASP A 240 -11.33 1.88 29.10
CA ASP A 240 -12.33 0.81 29.09
C ASP A 240 -11.99 -0.36 28.16
N ALA A 241 -10.90 -0.24 27.36
CA ALA A 241 -10.51 -1.26 26.41
C ALA A 241 -10.15 -2.60 27.08
N ASP A 242 -10.38 -3.69 26.36
CA ASP A 242 -9.83 -5.00 26.74
C ASP A 242 -8.32 -5.01 26.45
N ILE A 243 -7.51 -4.87 27.49
CA ILE A 243 -6.04 -4.71 27.38
C ILE A 243 -5.36 -5.98 26.83
N ASP A 244 -5.85 -7.17 27.16
CA ASP A 244 -5.28 -8.41 26.64
C ASP A 244 -5.47 -8.50 25.12
N ARG A 245 -6.70 -8.26 24.67
CA ARG A 245 -7.02 -8.21 23.25
C ARG A 245 -6.30 -7.05 22.53
N ALA A 246 -6.26 -5.87 23.15
CA ALA A 246 -5.59 -4.72 22.55
C ALA A 246 -4.09 -4.96 22.37
N THR A 247 -3.40 -5.60 23.33
CA THR A 247 -1.98 -5.94 23.20
C THR A 247 -1.72 -7.04 22.19
N ASP A 248 -2.61 -8.05 22.04
CA ASP A 248 -2.50 -9.05 20.96
C ASP A 248 -2.62 -8.40 19.58
N LEU A 249 -3.57 -7.48 19.43
CA LEU A 249 -3.78 -6.75 18.18
C LEU A 249 -2.68 -5.70 17.94
N ALA A 250 -2.08 -5.15 18.99
CA ALA A 250 -0.90 -4.28 18.89
C ALA A 250 0.30 -5.00 18.27
N ILE A 251 0.58 -6.24 18.71
CA ILE A 251 1.62 -7.08 18.09
C ILE A 251 1.29 -7.34 16.61
N LYS A 252 0.07 -7.78 16.31
CA LYS A 252 -0.36 -8.04 14.92
C LYS A 252 -0.25 -6.79 14.06
N GLY A 253 -0.74 -5.64 14.54
CA GLY A 253 -0.71 -4.37 13.82
C GLY A 253 0.71 -3.81 13.63
N ARG A 254 1.62 -4.00 14.61
CA ARG A 254 3.00 -3.52 14.49
C ARG A 254 3.87 -4.45 13.65
N MET A 255 3.73 -5.78 13.81
CA MET A 255 4.62 -6.76 13.21
C MET A 255 4.18 -7.25 11.82
N ILE A 256 3.07 -6.75 11.29
CA ILE A 256 2.69 -7.07 9.91
C ILE A 256 3.85 -6.76 8.96
N ASN A 257 4.22 -7.73 8.14
CA ASN A 257 5.36 -7.63 7.22
C ASN A 257 6.67 -7.19 7.92
N ASN A 258 6.97 -7.75 9.09
CA ASN A 258 8.11 -7.38 9.92
C ASN A 258 8.14 -5.87 10.29
N GLY A 259 6.95 -5.25 10.41
CA GLY A 259 6.79 -3.82 10.65
C GLY A 259 6.91 -2.94 9.41
N GLN A 260 7.11 -3.52 8.22
CA GLN A 260 7.33 -2.80 6.96
C GLN A 260 6.02 -2.58 6.18
N SER A 261 5.06 -1.96 6.83
CA SER A 261 3.78 -1.59 6.24
C SER A 261 3.44 -0.13 6.51
N CYS A 262 2.95 0.57 5.49
CA CYS A 262 2.49 1.95 5.62
C CYS A 262 1.37 2.09 6.66
N VAL A 263 0.46 1.10 6.74
CA VAL A 263 -0.64 1.03 7.71
C VAL A 263 -0.32 0.24 8.98
N ALA A 264 0.95 -0.14 9.21
CA ALA A 264 1.32 -0.73 10.48
C ALA A 264 1.12 0.26 11.62
N SER A 265 0.63 -0.19 12.77
CA SER A 265 0.49 0.63 13.98
C SER A 265 1.88 1.05 14.46
N LYS A 266 2.14 2.36 14.53
CA LYS A 266 3.47 2.90 14.85
C LYS A 266 3.49 3.64 16.16
N ARG A 267 2.44 4.44 16.46
CA ARG A 267 2.33 5.26 17.65
C ARG A 267 1.24 4.71 18.57
N PHE A 268 1.65 4.10 19.66
CA PHE A 268 0.76 3.53 20.69
C PHE A 268 0.43 4.60 21.72
N ILE A 269 -0.76 5.18 21.60
CA ILE A 269 -1.28 6.28 22.43
C ILE A 269 -2.24 5.69 23.44
N VAL A 270 -1.84 5.61 24.68
CA VAL A 270 -2.58 4.86 25.72
C VAL A 270 -2.95 5.78 26.87
N LEU A 271 -4.23 5.74 27.28
CA LEU A 271 -4.70 6.50 28.43
C LEU A 271 -3.97 6.04 29.70
N GLU A 272 -3.58 7.01 30.54
CA GLU A 272 -2.69 6.78 31.69
C GLU A 272 -3.23 5.73 32.67
N GLN A 273 -4.55 5.60 32.79
CA GLN A 273 -5.21 4.63 33.68
C GLN A 273 -4.88 3.17 33.33
N VAL A 274 -4.56 2.88 32.08
CA VAL A 274 -4.26 1.52 31.59
C VAL A 274 -2.87 1.41 30.98
N ALA A 275 -2.12 2.51 30.93
CA ALA A 275 -0.84 2.60 30.22
C ALA A 275 0.23 1.64 30.78
N ASP A 276 0.33 1.49 32.13
CA ASP A 276 1.30 0.59 32.74
C ASP A 276 0.99 -0.87 32.41
N ALA A 277 -0.27 -1.27 32.58
CA ALA A 277 -0.71 -2.63 32.27
C ALA A 277 -0.54 -2.97 30.78
N PHE A 278 -0.85 -2.02 29.89
CA PHE A 278 -0.64 -2.20 28.45
C PHE A 278 0.85 -2.34 28.12
N LEU A 279 1.68 -1.41 28.61
CA LEU A 279 3.12 -1.41 28.29
C LEU A 279 3.81 -2.67 28.80
N GLU A 280 3.51 -3.12 30.01
CA GLU A 280 4.05 -4.37 30.56
C GLU A 280 3.72 -5.58 29.69
N LYS A 281 2.43 -5.77 29.34
CA LYS A 281 1.97 -6.88 28.51
C LYS A 281 2.53 -6.80 27.08
N PHE A 282 2.55 -5.60 26.51
CA PHE A 282 3.08 -5.36 25.15
C PHE A 282 4.57 -5.65 25.09
N THR A 283 5.35 -5.20 26.10
CA THR A 283 6.79 -5.49 26.19
C THR A 283 7.05 -6.99 26.27
N LYS A 284 6.37 -7.71 27.14
CA LYS A 284 6.51 -9.17 27.27
C LYS A 284 6.23 -9.89 25.94
N LYS A 285 5.18 -9.47 25.23
CA LYS A 285 4.83 -10.05 23.92
C LYS A 285 5.86 -9.70 22.83
N MET A 286 6.41 -8.49 22.85
CA MET A 286 7.48 -8.06 21.93
C MET A 286 8.75 -8.91 22.13
N GLU A 287 9.17 -9.10 23.38
CA GLU A 287 10.37 -9.87 23.75
C GLU A 287 10.22 -11.37 23.45
N ALA A 288 9.00 -11.88 23.49
CA ALA A 288 8.71 -13.29 23.22
C ALA A 288 8.68 -13.65 21.72
N LEU A 289 8.75 -12.66 20.81
CA LEU A 289 8.71 -12.93 19.38
C LEU A 289 9.91 -13.77 18.93
N LYS A 290 9.63 -14.87 18.25
CA LYS A 290 10.64 -15.75 17.69
C LYS A 290 11.16 -15.19 16.35
N LEU A 291 12.41 -14.75 16.35
CA LEU A 291 13.11 -14.32 15.15
C LEU A 291 13.73 -15.53 14.45
N GLY A 292 13.73 -15.56 13.10
CA GLY A 292 14.32 -16.69 12.40
C GLY A 292 14.10 -16.65 10.88
N ASP A 293 14.28 -17.83 10.28
CA ASP A 293 14.06 -18.05 8.85
C ASP A 293 12.59 -17.68 8.48
N PRO A 294 12.37 -16.75 7.56
CA PRO A 294 11.01 -16.37 7.16
C PRO A 294 10.25 -17.50 6.44
N MET A 295 10.93 -18.56 6.00
CA MET A 295 10.29 -19.77 5.44
C MET A 295 9.81 -20.74 6.53
N ASP A 296 10.30 -20.64 7.77
CA ASP A 296 9.82 -21.44 8.90
C ASP A 296 8.49 -20.88 9.42
N LYS A 297 7.44 -21.70 9.42
CA LYS A 297 6.09 -21.32 9.89
C LYS A 297 6.03 -20.93 11.38
N GLU A 298 7.03 -21.34 12.18
CA GLU A 298 7.16 -20.99 13.59
C GLU A 298 7.83 -19.63 13.81
N THR A 299 8.44 -19.06 12.79
CA THR A 299 9.04 -17.72 12.84
C THR A 299 7.92 -16.65 12.91
N GLN A 300 8.07 -15.71 13.85
CA GLN A 300 7.10 -14.63 14.09
C GLN A 300 7.62 -13.26 13.65
N LEU A 301 8.94 -13.12 13.48
CA LEU A 301 9.59 -11.93 12.94
C LEU A 301 10.75 -12.32 12.03
N GLY A 302 10.66 -11.99 10.77
CA GLY A 302 11.69 -12.19 9.75
C GLY A 302 12.65 -10.99 9.65
N PRO A 303 13.58 -11.04 8.67
CA PRO A 303 14.48 -9.91 8.40
C PRO A 303 13.74 -8.72 7.78
N LEU A 304 14.34 -7.54 7.84
CA LEU A 304 13.97 -6.41 6.99
C LEU A 304 14.35 -6.72 5.53
N SER A 305 13.77 -5.97 4.58
CA SER A 305 13.88 -6.26 3.16
C SER A 305 15.30 -6.10 2.57
N SER A 306 16.21 -5.46 3.28
CA SER A 306 17.60 -5.28 2.88
C SER A 306 18.47 -4.82 4.05
N GLN A 307 19.79 -4.91 3.87
CA GLN A 307 20.74 -4.34 4.83
C GLN A 307 20.58 -2.81 4.92
N ASP A 308 20.38 -2.13 3.80
CA ASP A 308 20.17 -0.67 3.78
C ASP A 308 18.91 -0.25 4.57
N ALA A 309 17.85 -1.06 4.54
CA ALA A 309 16.64 -0.83 5.33
C ALA A 309 16.93 -0.98 6.84
N LEU A 310 17.71 -1.99 7.22
CA LEU A 310 18.15 -2.17 8.60
C LEU A 310 19.03 -1.01 9.08
N ASP A 311 20.03 -0.62 8.28
CA ASP A 311 20.98 0.44 8.63
C ASP A 311 20.23 1.78 8.81
N THR A 312 19.31 2.08 7.91
CA THR A 312 18.47 3.29 7.99
C THR A 312 17.62 3.30 9.26
N LEU A 313 16.96 2.19 9.59
CA LEU A 313 16.12 2.10 10.77
C LEU A 313 16.94 2.17 12.07
N LEU A 314 18.10 1.52 12.11
CA LEU A 314 19.04 1.61 13.25
C LEU A 314 19.54 3.04 13.45
N ASP A 315 19.85 3.76 12.38
CA ASP A 315 20.26 5.18 12.47
C ASP A 315 19.13 6.06 13.02
N GLN A 316 17.88 5.85 12.56
CA GLN A 316 16.71 6.56 13.09
C GLN A 316 16.51 6.31 14.59
N VAL A 317 16.60 5.05 15.03
CA VAL A 317 16.46 4.65 16.44
C VAL A 317 17.60 5.22 17.28
N ASN A 318 18.85 5.07 16.85
CA ASN A 318 20.03 5.59 17.56
C ASN A 318 20.01 7.11 17.68
N THR A 319 19.59 7.81 16.62
CA THR A 319 19.42 9.26 16.65
C THR A 319 18.37 9.67 17.67
N THR A 320 17.22 8.99 17.70
CA THR A 320 16.15 9.25 18.66
C THR A 320 16.60 9.00 20.11
N ILE A 321 17.39 7.94 20.35
CA ILE A 321 17.97 7.66 21.68
C ILE A 321 18.92 8.78 22.11
N LYS A 322 19.80 9.25 21.21
CA LYS A 322 20.71 10.38 21.47
C LYS A 322 19.94 11.68 21.78
N GLN A 323 18.76 11.85 21.22
CA GLN A 323 17.86 12.98 21.50
C GLN A 323 17.15 12.87 22.87
N GLY A 324 17.28 11.75 23.58
CA GLY A 324 16.79 11.56 24.95
C GLY A 324 15.58 10.62 25.06
N ALA A 325 15.20 9.89 24.04
CA ALA A 325 14.19 8.82 24.14
C ALA A 325 14.71 7.65 24.98
N THR A 326 13.80 6.97 25.65
CA THR A 326 14.11 5.77 26.47
C THR A 326 13.74 4.52 25.68
N VAL A 327 14.65 3.54 25.64
CA VAL A 327 14.42 2.19 25.11
C VAL A 327 13.82 1.34 26.22
N VAL A 328 12.62 0.83 26.03
CA VAL A 328 11.99 -0.13 26.94
C VAL A 328 12.50 -1.55 26.66
N THR A 329 12.57 -1.92 25.37
CA THR A 329 13.17 -3.18 24.91
C THR A 329 13.73 -3.03 23.50
N GLY A 330 14.68 -3.88 23.09
CA GLY A 330 15.28 -3.90 21.76
C GLY A 330 16.29 -2.78 21.49
N GLY A 331 16.05 -1.96 20.49
CA GLY A 331 16.85 -0.79 20.13
C GLY A 331 18.14 -1.10 19.35
N LYS A 332 18.36 -2.34 18.90
CA LYS A 332 19.60 -2.76 18.23
C LYS A 332 19.36 -3.87 17.21
N GLN A 333 20.38 -4.12 16.39
CA GLN A 333 20.42 -5.27 15.50
C GLN A 333 20.35 -6.58 16.32
N ALA A 334 19.63 -7.57 15.82
CA ALA A 334 19.63 -8.90 16.41
C ALA A 334 20.93 -9.66 16.07
N ASN A 335 21.36 -10.54 16.97
CA ASN A 335 22.55 -11.37 16.75
C ASN A 335 22.18 -12.59 15.87
N LEU A 336 21.78 -12.32 14.63
CA LEU A 336 21.45 -13.29 13.58
C LEU A 336 22.08 -12.86 12.26
N LYS A 337 22.36 -13.84 11.36
CA LYS A 337 22.76 -13.54 9.98
C LYS A 337 21.56 -12.94 9.24
N GLY A 338 21.79 -11.91 8.44
CA GLY A 338 20.74 -11.22 7.69
C GLY A 338 20.34 -9.87 8.30
N ALA A 339 19.36 -9.23 7.69
CA ALA A 339 18.93 -7.87 8.03
C ALA A 339 17.94 -7.84 9.21
N PHE A 340 18.32 -8.36 10.38
CA PHE A 340 17.41 -8.48 11.54
C PHE A 340 17.56 -7.35 12.54
N MET A 341 16.43 -6.74 12.90
CA MET A 341 16.31 -5.81 14.02
C MET A 341 15.53 -6.46 15.17
N GLN A 342 15.94 -6.22 16.41
CA GLN A 342 15.17 -6.64 17.58
C GLN A 342 13.84 -5.87 17.65
N PRO A 343 12.73 -6.54 18.06
CA PRO A 343 11.49 -5.83 18.40
C PRO A 343 11.77 -4.73 19.41
N THR A 344 11.36 -3.51 19.09
CA THR A 344 11.79 -2.32 19.84
C THR A 344 10.59 -1.51 20.31
N ILE A 345 10.64 -1.02 21.55
CA ILE A 345 9.69 -0.05 22.09
C ILE A 345 10.48 1.18 22.58
N LEU A 346 10.12 2.35 22.05
CA LEU A 346 10.63 3.66 22.48
C LEU A 346 9.57 4.42 23.26
N THR A 347 9.98 5.12 24.31
CA THR A 347 9.12 5.97 25.13
C THR A 347 9.82 7.30 25.46
N HIS A 348 9.10 8.23 26.14
CA HIS A 348 9.55 9.61 26.42
C HIS A 348 9.91 10.40 25.15
N LEU A 349 9.15 10.15 24.09
CA LEU A 349 9.31 10.82 22.80
C LEU A 349 8.75 12.25 22.86
N LYS A 350 9.51 13.20 22.33
CA LYS A 350 9.16 14.63 22.27
C LYS A 350 9.02 15.09 20.81
N PRO A 351 8.29 16.18 20.54
CA PRO A 351 8.03 16.65 19.17
C PRO A 351 9.26 16.95 18.32
N ASP A 352 10.40 17.27 18.92
CA ASP A 352 11.68 17.56 18.25
C ASP A 352 12.51 16.30 17.93
N MET A 353 12.08 15.13 18.39
CA MET A 353 12.78 13.86 18.17
C MET A 353 12.41 13.23 16.81
N LEU A 354 13.39 12.55 16.22
CA LEU A 354 13.22 11.93 14.88
C LEU A 354 12.06 10.92 14.83
N ALA A 355 11.97 10.01 15.81
CA ALA A 355 10.89 9.01 15.85
C ALA A 355 9.48 9.58 16.11
N TYR A 356 9.37 10.83 16.58
CA TYR A 356 8.09 11.53 16.68
C TYR A 356 7.62 12.02 15.31
N GLN A 357 8.55 12.51 14.48
CA GLN A 357 8.25 13.15 13.20
C GLN A 357 8.25 12.21 12.01
N GLU A 358 9.14 11.19 12.03
CA GLU A 358 9.37 10.28 10.91
C GLU A 358 8.65 8.94 11.06
N GLU A 359 8.41 8.30 9.93
CA GLU A 359 7.95 6.92 9.90
C GLU A 359 9.10 5.95 10.22
N LEU A 360 8.93 5.10 11.24
CA LEU A 360 9.85 4.00 11.54
C LEU A 360 9.36 2.72 10.83
N PHE A 361 9.99 2.40 9.70
CA PHE A 361 9.53 1.35 8.80
C PHE A 361 10.14 -0.03 9.13
N GLY A 362 9.78 -0.58 10.29
CA GLY A 362 10.25 -1.85 10.81
C GLY A 362 9.70 -2.14 12.21
N PRO A 363 10.22 -3.13 12.96
CA PRO A 363 9.63 -3.61 14.21
C PRO A 363 9.88 -2.67 15.40
N VAL A 364 9.57 -1.39 15.24
CA VAL A 364 9.76 -0.33 16.25
C VAL A 364 8.44 0.33 16.58
N ALA A 365 8.07 0.35 17.86
CA ALA A 365 6.87 0.98 18.39
C ALA A 365 7.23 2.23 19.19
N SER A 366 6.53 3.34 18.95
CA SER A 366 6.57 4.58 19.71
C SER A 366 5.44 4.59 20.71
N PHE A 367 5.73 4.61 22.02
CA PHE A 367 4.75 4.54 23.08
C PHE A 367 4.56 5.89 23.78
N TYR A 368 3.30 6.29 23.95
CA TYR A 368 2.89 7.56 24.57
C TYR A 368 1.81 7.33 25.61
N ARG A 369 1.85 8.12 26.68
CA ARG A 369 0.82 8.21 27.69
C ARG A 369 0.06 9.52 27.54
N VAL A 370 -1.24 9.47 27.66
CA VAL A 370 -2.13 10.64 27.58
C VAL A 370 -3.18 10.58 28.70
N LYS A 371 -3.70 11.73 29.11
CA LYS A 371 -4.61 11.82 30.26
C LYS A 371 -6.07 11.56 29.91
N ASN A 372 -6.47 11.96 28.70
CA ASN A 372 -7.87 11.96 28.27
C ASN A 372 -7.97 11.86 26.74
N ASP A 373 -9.22 11.84 26.23
CA ASP A 373 -9.54 11.72 24.81
C ASP A 373 -9.00 12.90 23.99
N GLU A 374 -9.05 14.11 24.55
CA GLU A 374 -8.60 15.32 23.90
C GLU A 374 -7.09 15.27 23.61
N GLU A 375 -6.29 14.90 24.63
CA GLU A 375 -4.83 14.70 24.44
C GLU A 375 -4.55 13.55 23.46
N ALA A 376 -5.36 12.47 23.46
CA ALA A 376 -5.20 11.37 22.52
C ALA A 376 -5.46 11.81 21.08
N ILE A 377 -6.51 12.58 20.84
CA ILE A 377 -6.85 13.14 19.53
C ILE A 377 -5.78 14.12 19.07
N GLU A 378 -5.37 15.05 19.94
CA GLU A 378 -4.33 16.03 19.65
C GLU A 378 -3.03 15.33 19.23
N LEU A 379 -2.57 14.35 20.02
CA LEU A 379 -1.37 13.60 19.71
C LEU A 379 -1.53 12.75 18.43
N ALA A 380 -2.69 12.14 18.21
CA ALA A 380 -2.96 11.39 17.00
C ALA A 380 -2.81 12.25 15.75
N ASN A 381 -3.28 13.50 15.79
CA ASN A 381 -3.21 14.47 14.72
C ASN A 381 -1.86 15.20 14.61
N ALA A 382 -1.00 15.13 15.64
CA ALA A 382 0.31 15.77 15.72
C ALA A 382 1.36 15.04 14.85
N THR A 383 1.05 14.86 13.58
CA THR A 383 1.91 14.25 12.56
C THR A 383 1.59 14.84 11.20
N ARG A 384 2.58 14.86 10.30
CA ARG A 384 2.36 15.25 8.91
C ARG A 384 1.67 14.17 8.08
N PHE A 385 1.60 12.95 8.60
CA PHE A 385 0.92 11.82 7.96
C PHE A 385 -0.55 11.74 8.33
N GLY A 386 -1.33 10.98 7.55
CA GLY A 386 -2.75 10.76 7.80
C GLY A 386 -3.28 9.57 6.98
N LEU A 387 -2.64 8.38 7.09
CA LEU A 387 -3.06 7.20 6.32
C LEU A 387 -4.15 6.42 7.06
N GLY A 388 -3.82 5.74 8.12
CA GLY A 388 -4.74 4.98 8.94
C GLY A 388 -4.65 5.33 10.42
N SER A 389 -5.58 4.81 11.19
CA SER A 389 -5.62 4.91 12.65
C SER A 389 -6.48 3.81 13.26
N SER A 390 -6.27 3.52 14.54
CA SER A 390 -7.04 2.53 15.29
C SER A 390 -7.42 3.06 16.66
N ILE A 391 -8.66 2.78 17.11
CA ILE A 391 -9.17 3.16 18.45
C ILE A 391 -9.72 1.92 19.12
N PHE A 392 -9.32 1.67 20.36
CA PHE A 392 -9.75 0.52 21.17
C PHE A 392 -10.55 1.00 22.38
N SER A 393 -11.81 0.59 22.45
CA SER A 393 -12.77 0.93 23.50
C SER A 393 -13.93 -0.08 23.50
N LYS A 394 -14.55 -0.30 24.64
CA LYS A 394 -15.84 -0.99 24.72
C LYS A 394 -17.00 -0.07 24.33
N ASP A 395 -16.85 1.23 24.52
CA ASP A 395 -17.82 2.25 24.09
C ASP A 395 -17.60 2.60 22.61
N ILE A 396 -18.34 1.92 21.74
CA ILE A 396 -18.25 2.08 20.29
C ILE A 396 -18.68 3.48 19.84
N GLU A 397 -19.67 4.10 20.49
CA GLU A 397 -20.14 5.43 20.11
C GLU A 397 -19.12 6.51 20.48
N ARG A 398 -18.47 6.41 21.65
CA ARG A 398 -17.33 7.25 22.01
C ARG A 398 -16.20 7.11 20.99
N ALA A 399 -15.83 5.89 20.64
CA ALA A 399 -14.78 5.62 19.66
C ALA A 399 -15.14 6.20 18.27
N LYS A 400 -16.39 6.10 17.81
CA LYS A 400 -16.87 6.72 16.56
C LYS A 400 -16.81 8.25 16.61
N ASN A 401 -17.13 8.86 17.75
CA ASN A 401 -17.06 10.31 17.90
C ASN A 401 -15.62 10.82 17.91
N MET A 402 -14.69 10.09 18.52
CA MET A 402 -13.25 10.35 18.41
C MET A 402 -12.75 10.17 16.97
N ALA A 403 -13.18 9.10 16.29
CA ALA A 403 -12.77 8.79 14.91
C ALA A 403 -13.08 9.94 13.94
N LYS A 404 -14.18 10.65 14.12
CA LYS A 404 -14.54 11.83 13.30
C LYS A 404 -13.57 13.01 13.46
N GLN A 405 -12.76 13.01 14.51
CA GLN A 405 -11.81 14.08 14.85
C GLN A 405 -10.35 13.70 14.50
N ILE A 406 -10.11 12.46 14.02
CA ILE A 406 -8.79 12.00 13.61
C ILE A 406 -8.57 12.35 12.13
N ASP A 407 -7.47 13.06 11.85
CA ASP A 407 -7.07 13.50 10.51
C ASP A 407 -6.37 12.37 9.75
N SER A 408 -7.05 11.27 9.49
CA SER A 408 -6.57 10.17 8.66
C SER A 408 -7.61 9.75 7.63
N GLY A 409 -7.16 9.12 6.56
CA GLY A 409 -8.06 8.62 5.51
C GLY A 409 -8.89 7.42 5.98
N MET A 410 -8.42 6.69 6.98
CA MET A 410 -9.07 5.48 7.49
C MET A 410 -8.98 5.42 9.02
N VAL A 411 -10.10 5.09 9.68
CA VAL A 411 -10.14 4.84 11.14
C VAL A 411 -10.82 3.50 11.41
N PHE A 412 -10.14 2.63 12.14
CA PHE A 412 -10.65 1.31 12.52
C PHE A 412 -10.92 1.24 14.03
N ILE A 413 -12.06 0.71 14.42
CA ILE A 413 -12.42 0.55 15.84
C ILE A 413 -12.25 -0.92 16.22
N ASN A 414 -11.55 -1.17 17.33
CA ASN A 414 -11.25 -2.49 17.91
C ASN A 414 -10.53 -3.46 16.96
N GLN A 415 -9.79 -2.94 16.01
CA GLN A 415 -8.91 -3.68 15.12
C GLN A 415 -7.81 -2.76 14.57
N PRO A 416 -6.63 -3.30 14.18
CA PRO A 416 -5.61 -2.54 13.47
C PRO A 416 -6.10 -2.11 12.10
N THR A 417 -5.50 -1.06 11.55
CA THR A 417 -5.70 -0.66 10.14
C THR A 417 -5.34 -1.83 9.22
N LYS A 418 -6.21 -2.13 8.27
CA LYS A 418 -6.01 -3.20 7.28
C LYS A 418 -6.67 -2.85 5.95
N SER A 419 -6.18 -3.45 4.87
CA SER A 419 -6.83 -3.39 3.56
C SER A 419 -7.99 -4.38 3.48
N ASN A 420 -9.04 -3.98 2.75
CA ASN A 420 -10.13 -4.86 2.33
C ASN A 420 -10.59 -4.38 0.94
N GLU A 421 -10.83 -5.31 0.02
CA GLU A 421 -11.18 -5.01 -1.38
C GLU A 421 -12.46 -4.17 -1.52
N SER A 422 -13.39 -4.30 -0.55
CA SER A 422 -14.66 -3.56 -0.55
C SER A 422 -14.61 -2.21 0.18
N LEU A 423 -13.51 -1.90 0.88
CA LEU A 423 -13.33 -0.66 1.63
C LEU A 423 -12.36 0.28 0.90
N PRO A 424 -12.63 1.59 0.86
CA PRO A 424 -11.69 2.53 0.26
C PRO A 424 -10.40 2.57 1.07
N PHE A 425 -9.27 2.58 0.36
CA PHE A 425 -7.94 2.69 0.92
C PHE A 425 -7.30 4.00 0.46
N GLY A 426 -6.69 4.73 1.39
CA GLY A 426 -5.94 5.93 1.08
C GLY A 426 -5.87 6.92 2.23
N GLY A 427 -4.93 7.84 2.11
CA GLY A 427 -4.58 8.81 3.12
C GLY A 427 -5.02 10.23 2.84
N THR A 428 -4.58 11.11 3.73
CA THR A 428 -4.64 12.57 3.62
C THR A 428 -3.29 13.16 4.06
N LYS A 429 -3.16 14.47 4.05
CA LYS A 429 -1.90 15.15 4.39
C LYS A 429 -0.75 14.62 3.50
N ARG A 430 0.40 14.32 4.10
CA ARG A 430 1.56 13.79 3.38
C ARG A 430 1.54 12.27 3.17
N SER A 431 0.46 11.61 3.58
CA SER A 431 0.20 10.22 3.19
C SER A 431 -0.38 10.08 1.78
N GLY A 432 -0.66 11.18 1.11
CA GLY A 432 -1.05 11.19 -0.29
C GLY A 432 -2.48 11.64 -0.54
N TYR A 433 -2.98 11.34 -1.74
CA TYR A 433 -4.32 11.68 -2.21
C TYR A 433 -4.81 10.70 -3.26
N GLY A 434 -6.10 10.71 -3.51
CA GLY A 434 -6.82 9.68 -4.24
C GLY A 434 -7.27 8.56 -3.31
N ARG A 435 -7.96 7.58 -3.88
CA ARG A 435 -8.39 6.37 -3.17
C ARG A 435 -8.18 5.16 -4.05
N GLU A 436 -7.79 4.07 -3.43
CA GLU A 436 -7.68 2.77 -4.08
C GLU A 436 -8.65 1.79 -3.43
N LEU A 437 -8.84 0.63 -4.03
CA LEU A 437 -9.86 -0.36 -3.65
C LEU A 437 -11.30 0.18 -3.70
N SER A 438 -12.28 -0.68 -3.40
CA SER A 438 -13.71 -0.39 -3.49
C SER A 438 -14.16 0.22 -4.84
N ALA A 439 -15.35 0.79 -4.90
CA ALA A 439 -15.82 1.55 -6.06
C ALA A 439 -14.99 2.83 -6.29
N LEU A 440 -14.44 3.44 -5.21
CA LEU A 440 -13.67 4.68 -5.32
C LEU A 440 -12.37 4.50 -6.10
N GLY A 441 -11.72 3.33 -6.01
CA GLY A 441 -10.52 3.03 -6.79
C GLY A 441 -10.78 3.02 -8.30
N MET A 442 -12.01 2.71 -8.72
CA MET A 442 -12.41 2.80 -10.14
C MET A 442 -12.73 4.22 -10.61
N ASP A 443 -12.85 5.18 -9.71
CA ASP A 443 -13.14 6.58 -10.04
C ASP A 443 -11.87 7.41 -10.32
N GLU A 444 -10.70 6.84 -10.07
CA GLU A 444 -9.46 7.60 -10.15
C GLU A 444 -8.96 7.81 -11.58
N PHE A 445 -8.94 6.78 -12.42
CA PHE A 445 -8.44 6.89 -13.78
C PHE A 445 -9.54 6.69 -14.83
N VAL A 446 -10.64 7.45 -14.66
CA VAL A 446 -11.77 7.51 -15.59
C VAL A 446 -12.02 8.92 -16.06
N ASN A 447 -12.50 9.06 -17.30
CA ASN A 447 -13.14 10.26 -17.79
C ASN A 447 -14.63 10.19 -17.43
N LYS A 448 -15.07 11.00 -16.46
CA LYS A 448 -16.48 11.19 -16.10
C LYS A 448 -17.11 12.14 -17.12
N LYS A 449 -17.67 11.57 -18.19
CA LYS A 449 -18.20 12.31 -19.34
C LYS A 449 -19.69 12.59 -19.13
N LEU A 450 -20.08 13.87 -19.18
CA LEU A 450 -21.47 14.27 -19.26
C LEU A 450 -21.96 14.16 -20.73
N ILE A 451 -23.07 13.47 -20.93
CA ILE A 451 -23.84 13.46 -22.16
C ILE A 451 -25.20 14.05 -21.83
N HIS A 452 -25.54 15.18 -22.46
CA HIS A 452 -26.85 15.86 -22.27
C HIS A 452 -27.54 15.99 -23.63
N ALA A 453 -28.70 15.36 -23.77
CA ALA A 453 -29.50 15.37 -24.98
C ALA A 453 -30.79 16.13 -24.74
N VAL A 454 -31.06 17.10 -25.59
CA VAL A 454 -32.32 17.92 -25.60
C VAL A 454 -32.96 17.73 -26.96
N SER A 455 -34.26 17.46 -27.01
CA SER A 455 -34.97 17.38 -28.28
C SER A 455 -35.11 18.77 -28.92
N GLU A 456 -35.22 18.82 -30.25
CA GLU A 456 -35.43 20.10 -30.97
C GLU A 456 -36.73 20.83 -30.54
N THR A 457 -37.69 20.08 -30.01
CA THR A 457 -38.96 20.64 -29.51
C THR A 457 -38.87 21.24 -28.12
N ASP A 458 -37.80 20.94 -27.37
CA ASP A 458 -37.56 21.40 -25.99
C ASP A 458 -36.64 22.64 -25.93
N ILE A 459 -36.17 23.12 -27.07
CA ILE A 459 -35.36 24.35 -27.16
C ILE A 459 -36.32 25.54 -27.11
N LEU A 460 -36.15 26.39 -26.10
CA LEU A 460 -36.93 27.64 -25.90
C LEU A 460 -36.58 28.69 -26.94
#